data_a945f66d091ea4bd831e8290b469abc4
#
_entry.id   a945f66d091ea4bd831e8290b469abc4
#
_cell.length_a   1.000
_cell.length_b   1.000
_cell.length_c   1.000
_cell.angle_alpha   90.00
_cell.angle_beta   90.00
_cell.angle_gamma   90.00
#
_symmetry.space_group_name_H-M   'P 1'
#
loop_
_entity.id
_entity.type
_entity.pdbx_description
1 polymer ?
#
loop_
_entity_poly.entity_id
_entity_poly.type
_entity_poly.pdbx_seq_one_letter_code
_entity_poly.pdbx_strand_id
1 'polypeptide(L)'
;MNKFTVENLDLYYGDFKALKNINLNIAPNEITAFIGPSGCGKSTLLKSMNRMNDLVEGCKITGKMLLDNEDIYGDMDTNLLRKRVGMVFQKPNPFPMSIYDNIAYGPRTHGIRSRVRLDEIVEKSLRGAAIWDEVKDKLKKSALAMSGGQQQRLCIARALAVEPEVLLMDEPTSALDPISTSKIEDLAMELKKKY
;
A
#
# COMPACT_ATOMS: atom_id res chain seq x y z
N MET A 1 -0.69 8.64 21.11
CA MET A 1 -0.56 9.49 19.90
C MET A 1 -1.07 8.67 18.73
N ASN A 2 -1.95 9.21 17.89
CA ASN A 2 -2.48 8.46 16.73
C ASN A 2 -1.48 8.48 15.58
N LYS A 3 -1.47 7.42 14.77
CA LYS A 3 -0.70 7.38 13.53
C LYS A 3 -1.38 8.19 12.43
N PHE A 4 -2.71 8.00 12.29
CA PHE A 4 -3.54 8.86 11.47
C PHE A 4 -4.66 9.49 12.30
N THR A 5 -4.94 10.76 12.03
CA THR A 5 -6.10 11.48 12.55
C THR A 5 -6.82 12.11 11.36
N VAL A 6 -8.12 11.85 11.24
CA VAL A 6 -8.99 12.42 10.21
C VAL A 6 -10.06 13.24 10.90
N GLU A 7 -10.22 14.50 10.50
CA GLU A 7 -11.15 15.45 11.12
C GLU A 7 -12.03 16.12 10.07
N ASN A 8 -13.35 15.90 10.18
CA ASN A 8 -14.37 16.52 9.35
C ASN A 8 -14.08 16.41 7.85
N LEU A 9 -13.55 15.26 7.40
CA LEU A 9 -13.13 15.07 6.02
C LEU A 9 -14.33 14.88 5.11
N ASP A 10 -14.45 15.74 4.12
CA ASP A 10 -15.32 15.60 2.97
C ASP A 10 -14.49 15.39 1.71
N LEU A 11 -14.99 14.53 0.81
CA LEU A 11 -14.39 14.34 -0.50
C LEU A 11 -15.44 14.37 -1.59
N TYR A 12 -15.14 15.09 -2.65
CA TYR A 12 -16.00 15.25 -3.82
C TYR A 12 -15.28 14.78 -5.08
N TYR A 13 -16.02 14.13 -5.98
CA TYR A 13 -15.66 13.91 -7.38
C TYR A 13 -16.62 14.74 -8.24
N GLY A 14 -16.15 15.90 -8.73
CA GLY A 14 -17.04 16.92 -9.29
C GLY A 14 -18.09 17.35 -8.27
N ASP A 15 -19.37 17.19 -8.59
CA ASP A 15 -20.49 17.53 -7.69
C ASP A 15 -20.90 16.37 -6.76
N PHE A 16 -20.37 15.18 -6.96
CA PHE A 16 -20.70 14.01 -6.14
C PHE A 16 -19.88 13.97 -4.85
N LYS A 17 -20.55 14.10 -3.70
CA LYS A 17 -19.92 13.98 -2.38
C LYS A 17 -19.74 12.50 -2.00
N ALA A 18 -18.55 11.97 -2.21
CA ALA A 18 -18.22 10.55 -1.98
C ALA A 18 -17.90 10.22 -0.52
N LEU A 19 -17.26 11.14 0.22
CA LEU A 19 -17.07 11.01 1.67
C LEU A 19 -17.73 12.19 2.38
N LYS A 20 -18.37 11.92 3.53
CA LYS A 20 -19.19 12.89 4.25
C LYS A 20 -18.79 12.93 5.72
N ASN A 21 -18.16 14.02 6.15
CA ASN A 21 -17.80 14.30 7.55
C ASN A 21 -17.12 13.12 8.24
N ILE A 22 -16.07 12.57 7.62
CA ILE A 22 -15.33 11.44 8.18
C ILE A 22 -14.46 11.93 9.32
N ASN A 23 -14.62 11.28 10.47
CA ASN A 23 -13.80 11.47 11.66
C ASN A 23 -13.27 10.11 12.10
N LEU A 24 -11.93 9.97 12.23
CA LEU A 24 -11.28 8.69 12.48
C LEU A 24 -9.94 8.90 13.15
N ASN A 25 -9.61 8.03 14.10
CA ASN A 25 -8.29 7.92 14.69
C ASN A 25 -7.76 6.51 14.49
N ILE A 26 -6.54 6.38 13.98
CA ILE A 26 -5.85 5.10 13.80
C ILE A 26 -4.60 5.11 14.68
N ALA A 27 -4.51 4.15 15.58
CA ALA A 27 -3.35 3.97 16.44
C ALA A 27 -2.17 3.36 15.68
N PRO A 28 -0.91 3.58 16.11
CA PRO A 28 0.25 2.91 15.55
C PRO A 28 0.27 1.42 15.89
N ASN A 29 0.88 0.61 15.02
CA ASN A 29 1.06 -0.84 15.21
C ASN A 29 -0.26 -1.61 15.40
N GLU A 30 -1.32 -1.17 14.73
CA GLU A 30 -2.63 -1.82 14.75
C GLU A 30 -3.14 -2.12 13.34
N ILE A 31 -3.93 -3.18 13.20
CA ILE A 31 -4.71 -3.42 12.00
C ILE A 31 -6.08 -2.75 12.19
N THR A 32 -6.37 -1.77 11.36
CA THR A 32 -7.69 -1.14 11.29
C THR A 32 -8.40 -1.63 10.04
N ALA A 33 -9.54 -2.28 10.18
CA ALA A 33 -10.34 -2.77 9.05
C ALA A 33 -11.57 -1.88 8.82
N PHE A 34 -11.73 -1.42 7.58
CA PHE A 34 -12.93 -0.72 7.14
C PHE A 34 -13.93 -1.73 6.56
N ILE A 35 -15.09 -1.85 7.19
CA ILE A 35 -16.14 -2.78 6.80
C ILE A 35 -17.36 -2.01 6.31
N GLY A 36 -17.95 -2.43 5.22
CA GLY A 36 -19.14 -1.82 4.64
C GLY A 36 -19.43 -2.34 3.22
N PRO A 37 -20.61 -2.04 2.67
CA PRO A 37 -21.00 -2.48 1.33
C PRO A 37 -20.09 -1.92 0.24
N SER A 38 -20.15 -2.52 -0.96
CA SER A 38 -19.46 -1.98 -2.14
C SER A 38 -19.95 -0.56 -2.43
N GLY A 39 -19.03 0.33 -2.81
CA GLY A 39 -19.35 1.72 -3.13
C GLY A 39 -19.53 2.66 -1.93
N CYS A 40 -19.43 2.21 -0.68
CA CYS A 40 -19.58 3.10 0.49
C CYS A 40 -18.37 4.01 0.78
N GLY A 41 -17.32 3.99 -0.05
CA GLY A 41 -16.19 4.92 0.05
C GLY A 41 -14.92 4.36 0.70
N LYS A 42 -14.84 3.06 1.04
CA LYS A 42 -13.63 2.46 1.67
C LYS A 42 -12.35 2.74 0.88
N SER A 43 -12.34 2.37 -0.41
CA SER A 43 -11.19 2.61 -1.30
C SER A 43 -10.91 4.09 -1.51
N THR A 44 -11.95 4.95 -1.51
CA THR A 44 -11.81 6.40 -1.60
C THR A 44 -11.08 6.94 -0.37
N LEU A 45 -11.46 6.49 0.84
CA LEU A 45 -10.79 6.88 2.08
C LEU A 45 -9.33 6.41 2.10
N LEU A 46 -9.07 5.13 1.77
CA LEU A 46 -7.70 4.60 1.69
C LEU A 46 -6.83 5.42 0.71
N LYS A 47 -7.34 5.68 -0.50
CA LYS A 47 -6.62 6.50 -1.50
C LYS A 47 -6.41 7.95 -1.07
N SER A 48 -7.24 8.46 -0.16
CA SER A 48 -7.02 9.79 0.42
C SER A 48 -5.83 9.81 1.38
N MET A 49 -5.56 8.69 2.09
CA MET A 49 -4.47 8.62 3.08
C MET A 49 -3.06 8.68 2.47
N ASN A 50 -2.91 8.44 1.16
CA ASN A 50 -1.65 8.58 0.44
C ASN A 50 -1.74 9.55 -0.75
N ARG A 51 -2.81 10.37 -0.79
CA ARG A 51 -3.04 11.37 -1.82
C ARG A 51 -3.12 10.80 -3.25
N MET A 52 -3.54 9.53 -3.40
CA MET A 52 -3.79 8.96 -4.74
C MET A 52 -5.01 9.58 -5.43
N ASN A 53 -5.96 10.15 -4.67
CA ASN A 53 -7.11 10.85 -5.22
C ASN A 53 -6.74 12.18 -5.90
N ASP A 54 -5.57 12.75 -5.62
CA ASP A 54 -5.05 13.93 -6.33
C ASP A 54 -4.86 13.67 -7.84
N LEU A 55 -4.76 12.41 -8.24
CA LEU A 55 -4.64 11.99 -9.65
C LEU A 55 -5.99 11.93 -10.37
N VAL A 56 -7.10 12.11 -9.64
CA VAL A 56 -8.45 12.08 -10.21
C VAL A 56 -8.89 13.50 -10.49
N GLU A 57 -9.14 13.81 -11.76
CA GLU A 57 -9.61 15.13 -12.17
C GLU A 57 -10.94 15.48 -11.47
N GLY A 58 -11.02 16.72 -10.97
CA GLY A 58 -12.20 17.20 -10.25
C GLY A 58 -12.34 16.68 -8.82
N CYS A 59 -11.36 15.95 -8.29
CA CYS A 59 -11.35 15.56 -6.88
C CYS A 59 -11.07 16.78 -5.99
N LYS A 60 -11.94 17.00 -5.01
CA LYS A 60 -11.78 18.06 -3.98
C LYS A 60 -11.92 17.44 -2.61
N ILE A 61 -10.99 17.78 -1.72
CA ILE A 61 -10.98 17.31 -0.32
C ILE A 61 -10.98 18.52 0.59
N THR A 62 -11.79 18.47 1.64
CA THR A 62 -11.85 19.46 2.73
C THR A 62 -11.79 18.75 4.07
N GLY A 63 -11.50 19.47 5.15
CA GLY A 63 -11.22 18.90 6.46
C GLY A 63 -9.72 18.69 6.63
N LYS A 64 -9.33 17.84 7.58
CA LYS A 64 -7.91 17.56 7.88
C LYS A 64 -7.64 16.07 7.86
N MET A 65 -6.46 15.70 7.40
CA MET A 65 -5.92 14.36 7.50
C MET A 65 -4.45 14.45 7.93
N LEU A 66 -4.17 13.99 9.14
CA LEU A 66 -2.87 14.13 9.77
C LEU A 66 -2.18 12.77 9.83
N LEU A 67 -0.91 12.71 9.44
CA LEU A 67 0.02 11.62 9.68
C LEU A 67 1.05 12.07 10.71
N ASP A 68 1.09 11.44 11.89
CA ASP A 68 1.93 11.88 13.02
C ASP A 68 1.77 13.38 13.37
N ASN A 69 0.52 13.89 13.33
CA ASN A 69 0.10 15.28 13.54
C ASN A 69 0.55 16.27 12.43
N GLU A 70 1.11 15.81 11.33
CA GLU A 70 1.44 16.63 10.17
C GLU A 70 0.34 16.50 9.10
N ASP A 71 -0.21 17.63 8.64
CA ASP A 71 -1.28 17.63 7.64
C ASP A 71 -0.75 17.15 6.27
N ILE A 72 -1.24 16.01 5.81
CA ILE A 72 -0.80 15.44 4.53
C ILE A 72 -1.29 16.22 3.31
N TYR A 73 -2.30 17.09 3.47
CA TYR A 73 -2.79 18.00 2.43
C TYR A 73 -2.24 19.43 2.55
N GLY A 74 -1.36 19.68 3.54
CA GLY A 74 -0.58 20.90 3.69
C GLY A 74 0.68 20.91 2.81
N ASP A 75 1.79 21.33 3.38
CA ASP A 75 3.08 21.49 2.66
C ASP A 75 3.86 20.17 2.50
N MET A 76 3.30 19.02 2.91
CA MET A 76 3.98 17.73 2.84
C MET A 76 4.24 17.31 1.38
N ASP A 77 5.49 16.98 1.06
CA ASP A 77 5.87 16.42 -0.24
C ASP A 77 5.17 15.06 -0.48
N THR A 78 4.46 14.95 -1.61
CA THR A 78 3.69 13.73 -1.94
C THR A 78 4.56 12.50 -2.17
N ASN A 79 5.81 12.66 -2.62
CA ASN A 79 6.73 11.54 -2.78
C ASN A 79 7.20 11.03 -1.42
N LEU A 80 7.47 11.96 -0.49
CA LEU A 80 7.79 11.61 0.90
C LEU A 80 6.61 10.92 1.56
N LEU A 81 5.39 11.44 1.42
CA LEU A 81 4.17 10.80 1.93
C LEU A 81 4.02 9.37 1.41
N ARG A 82 4.12 9.18 0.08
CA ARG A 82 3.95 7.86 -0.56
C ARG A 82 5.07 6.87 -0.24
N LYS A 83 6.23 7.35 0.19
CA LYS A 83 7.27 6.51 0.77
C LYS A 83 6.90 6.02 2.17
N ARG A 84 6.33 6.92 3.00
CA ARG A 84 5.88 6.60 4.36
C ARG A 84 4.60 5.76 4.38
N VAL A 85 3.71 5.95 3.39
CA VAL A 85 2.38 5.33 3.30
C VAL A 85 2.29 4.51 2.03
N GLY A 86 2.68 3.24 2.11
CA GLY A 86 2.60 2.28 1.02
C GLY A 86 1.16 1.84 0.75
N MET A 87 0.87 1.41 -0.49
CA MET A 87 -0.46 0.93 -0.87
C MET A 87 -0.39 -0.32 -1.72
N VAL A 88 -1.25 -1.28 -1.38
CA VAL A 88 -1.53 -2.50 -2.14
C VAL A 88 -2.95 -2.40 -2.68
N PHE A 89 -3.11 -2.55 -3.98
CA PHE A 89 -4.39 -2.41 -4.67
C PHE A 89 -5.16 -3.72 -4.70
N GLN A 90 -6.47 -3.63 -4.88
CA GLN A 90 -7.39 -4.76 -4.99
C GLN A 90 -6.98 -5.73 -6.10
N LYS A 91 -6.62 -5.22 -7.28
CA LYS A 91 -6.09 -6.04 -8.38
C LYS A 91 -4.57 -6.00 -8.34
N PRO A 92 -3.89 -7.16 -8.42
CA PRO A 92 -2.45 -7.19 -8.57
C PRO A 92 -2.01 -6.32 -9.76
N ASN A 93 -1.00 -5.50 -9.54
CA ASN A 93 -0.48 -4.58 -10.56
C ASN A 93 1.05 -4.63 -10.64
N PRO A 94 1.66 -5.81 -10.86
CA PRO A 94 3.09 -5.87 -11.05
C PRO A 94 3.50 -5.08 -12.29
N PHE A 95 4.66 -4.43 -12.22
CA PHE A 95 5.23 -3.79 -13.41
C PHE A 95 5.64 -4.84 -14.46
N PRO A 96 5.62 -4.51 -15.76
CA PRO A 96 6.04 -5.42 -16.84
C PRO A 96 7.57 -5.56 -16.88
N MET A 97 8.15 -6.02 -15.80
CA MET A 97 9.58 -6.21 -15.56
C MET A 97 9.79 -7.53 -14.81
N SER A 98 11.07 -7.83 -14.50
CA SER A 98 11.41 -9.01 -13.70
C SER A 98 10.85 -8.93 -12.28
N ILE A 99 10.77 -10.08 -11.59
CA ILE A 99 10.41 -10.14 -10.17
C ILE A 99 11.38 -9.27 -9.36
N TYR A 100 12.69 -9.40 -9.62
CA TYR A 100 13.72 -8.59 -8.98
C TYR A 100 13.50 -7.10 -9.18
N ASP A 101 13.30 -6.67 -10.42
CA ASP A 101 13.17 -5.24 -10.73
C ASP A 101 11.89 -4.62 -10.19
N ASN A 102 10.81 -5.39 -10.03
CA ASN A 102 9.61 -4.93 -9.34
C ASN A 102 9.92 -4.50 -7.89
N ILE A 103 10.73 -5.27 -7.17
CA ILE A 103 11.10 -4.96 -5.79
C ILE A 103 12.16 -3.85 -5.74
N ALA A 104 13.19 -3.94 -6.58
CA ALA A 104 14.29 -3.00 -6.61
C ALA A 104 13.91 -1.60 -7.14
N TYR A 105 12.74 -1.46 -7.78
CA TYR A 105 12.30 -0.20 -8.39
C TYR A 105 12.22 0.95 -7.38
N GLY A 106 11.46 0.76 -6.31
CA GLY A 106 11.31 1.79 -5.25
C GLY A 106 12.64 2.18 -4.61
N PRO A 107 13.44 1.24 -4.09
CA PRO A 107 14.77 1.53 -3.55
C PRO A 107 15.68 2.29 -4.52
N ARG A 108 15.70 1.92 -5.80
CA ARG A 108 16.49 2.63 -6.83
C ARG A 108 16.01 4.08 -7.02
N THR A 109 14.70 4.28 -7.07
CA THR A 109 14.10 5.61 -7.19
C THR A 109 14.46 6.51 -6.00
N HIS A 110 14.63 5.90 -4.81
CA HIS A 110 15.09 6.57 -3.59
C HIS A 110 16.62 6.60 -3.45
N GLY A 111 17.38 6.37 -4.55
CA GLY A 111 18.82 6.61 -4.61
C GLY A 111 19.70 5.43 -4.20
N ILE A 112 19.16 4.25 -3.90
CA ILE A 112 19.97 3.06 -3.59
C ILE A 112 20.51 2.47 -4.90
N ARG A 113 21.84 2.59 -5.10
CA ARG A 113 22.54 2.12 -6.31
C ARG A 113 23.41 0.88 -6.07
N SER A 114 23.77 0.59 -4.82
CA SER A 114 24.57 -0.57 -4.46
C SER A 114 23.84 -1.87 -4.79
N ARG A 115 24.46 -2.72 -5.60
CA ARG A 115 23.91 -4.03 -5.98
C ARG A 115 23.71 -4.92 -4.76
N VAL A 116 24.70 -4.97 -3.88
CA VAL A 116 24.64 -5.77 -2.65
C VAL A 116 23.47 -5.35 -1.79
N ARG A 117 23.31 -4.02 -1.58
CA ARG A 117 22.19 -3.51 -0.80
C ARG A 117 20.82 -3.78 -1.44
N LEU A 118 20.73 -3.70 -2.77
CA LEU A 118 19.50 -4.06 -3.49
C LEU A 118 19.16 -5.55 -3.35
N ASP A 119 20.17 -6.44 -3.43
CA ASP A 119 19.97 -7.88 -3.28
C ASP A 119 19.45 -8.21 -1.88
N GLU A 120 19.99 -7.58 -0.82
CA GLU A 120 19.50 -7.70 0.56
C GLU A 120 18.05 -7.23 0.70
N ILE A 121 17.71 -6.06 0.13
CA ILE A 121 16.34 -5.51 0.18
C ILE A 121 15.37 -6.44 -0.56
N VAL A 122 15.74 -6.93 -1.74
CA VAL A 122 14.90 -7.83 -2.53
C VAL A 122 14.60 -9.11 -1.76
N GLU A 123 15.63 -9.76 -1.22
CA GLU A 123 15.43 -10.98 -0.41
C GLU A 123 14.57 -10.70 0.82
N LYS A 124 14.91 -9.68 1.61
CA LYS A 124 14.16 -9.27 2.82
C LYS A 124 12.69 -9.02 2.52
N SER A 125 12.40 -8.28 1.43
CA SER A 125 11.03 -7.93 1.05
C SER A 125 10.23 -9.13 0.56
N LEU A 126 10.83 -10.02 -0.23
CA LEU A 126 10.19 -11.24 -0.71
C LEU A 126 9.95 -12.24 0.44
N ARG A 127 10.85 -12.33 1.42
CA ARG A 127 10.65 -13.10 2.65
C ARG A 127 9.53 -12.48 3.49
N GLY A 128 9.55 -11.15 3.67
CA GLY A 128 8.51 -10.41 4.37
C GLY A 128 7.12 -10.51 3.75
N ALA A 129 7.02 -10.86 2.46
CA ALA A 129 5.77 -11.13 1.76
C ALA A 129 5.47 -12.65 1.61
N ALA A 130 6.18 -13.51 2.33
CA ALA A 130 6.02 -14.96 2.32
C ALA A 130 6.03 -15.60 0.90
N ILE A 131 6.90 -15.10 -0.01
CA ILE A 131 6.97 -15.58 -1.39
C ILE A 131 8.38 -15.99 -1.83
N TRP A 132 9.41 -15.71 -1.02
CA TRP A 132 10.82 -15.96 -1.36
C TRP A 132 11.08 -17.36 -1.90
N ASP A 133 10.65 -18.40 -1.19
CA ASP A 133 10.93 -19.79 -1.56
C ASP A 133 10.27 -20.23 -2.87
N GLU A 134 9.21 -19.53 -3.29
CA GLU A 134 8.54 -19.79 -4.56
C GLU A 134 9.24 -19.12 -5.76
N VAL A 135 10.04 -18.06 -5.51
CA VAL A 135 10.58 -17.22 -6.59
C VAL A 135 12.10 -17.03 -6.60
N LYS A 136 12.83 -17.44 -5.56
CA LYS A 136 14.27 -17.21 -5.41
C LYS A 136 15.11 -17.66 -6.64
N ASP A 137 14.70 -18.74 -7.30
CA ASP A 137 15.40 -19.28 -8.49
C ASP A 137 14.89 -18.65 -9.80
N LYS A 138 13.92 -17.72 -9.73
CA LYS A 138 13.22 -17.13 -10.87
C LYS A 138 13.23 -15.60 -10.86
N LEU A 139 14.07 -14.96 -10.06
CA LEU A 139 14.06 -13.49 -9.87
C LEU A 139 14.19 -12.68 -11.16
N LYS A 140 14.85 -13.24 -12.18
CA LYS A 140 15.01 -12.59 -13.50
C LYS A 140 13.82 -12.84 -14.45
N LYS A 141 12.86 -13.70 -14.09
CA LYS A 141 11.68 -13.95 -14.92
C LYS A 141 10.68 -12.80 -14.79
N SER A 142 9.82 -12.68 -15.82
CA SER A 142 8.74 -11.67 -15.83
C SER A 142 7.77 -11.89 -14.67
N ALA A 143 7.45 -10.83 -13.95
CA ALA A 143 6.45 -10.83 -12.90
C ALA A 143 5.03 -11.13 -13.43
N LEU A 144 4.75 -10.81 -14.69
CA LEU A 144 3.47 -11.07 -15.34
C LEU A 144 3.19 -12.56 -15.55
N ALA A 145 4.22 -13.42 -15.51
CA ALA A 145 4.08 -14.87 -15.65
C ALA A 145 3.70 -15.58 -14.34
N MET A 146 3.57 -14.85 -13.24
CA MET A 146 3.20 -15.37 -11.91
C MET A 146 1.67 -15.57 -11.79
N SER A 147 1.24 -16.47 -10.90
CA SER A 147 -0.18 -16.60 -10.55
C SER A 147 -0.71 -15.33 -9.84
N GLY A 148 -2.04 -15.13 -9.85
CA GLY A 148 -2.66 -13.95 -9.24
C GLY A 148 -2.27 -13.77 -7.76
N GLY A 149 -2.30 -14.84 -6.96
CA GLY A 149 -1.87 -14.79 -5.55
C GLY A 149 -0.37 -14.50 -5.38
N GLN A 150 0.47 -15.01 -6.29
CA GLN A 150 1.89 -14.68 -6.30
C GLN A 150 2.13 -13.21 -6.69
N GLN A 151 1.41 -12.71 -7.72
CA GLN A 151 1.48 -11.29 -8.11
C GLN A 151 1.04 -10.37 -6.97
N GLN A 152 -0.01 -10.72 -6.22
CA GLN A 152 -0.46 -9.92 -5.09
C GLN A 152 0.60 -9.88 -3.98
N ARG A 153 1.19 -11.02 -3.61
CA ARG A 153 2.29 -11.04 -2.63
C ARG A 153 3.54 -10.32 -3.15
N LEU A 154 3.80 -10.35 -4.46
CA LEU A 154 4.85 -9.53 -5.05
C LEU A 154 4.57 -8.03 -4.91
N CYS A 155 3.32 -7.59 -5.10
CA CYS A 155 2.92 -6.19 -4.90
C CYS A 155 3.06 -5.77 -3.42
N ILE A 156 2.77 -6.67 -2.48
CA ILE A 156 3.06 -6.45 -1.05
C ILE A 156 4.57 -6.32 -0.83
N ALA A 157 5.39 -7.26 -1.35
CA ALA A 157 6.85 -7.19 -1.25
C ALA A 157 7.42 -5.88 -1.81
N ARG A 158 6.87 -5.41 -2.94
CA ARG A 158 7.25 -4.14 -3.55
C ARG A 158 6.95 -2.94 -2.63
N ALA A 159 5.80 -2.95 -1.98
CA ALA A 159 5.46 -1.91 -1.01
C ALA A 159 6.38 -1.94 0.22
N LEU A 160 6.74 -3.13 0.71
CA LEU A 160 7.64 -3.31 1.85
C LEU A 160 9.09 -2.90 1.56
N ALA A 161 9.52 -2.92 0.29
CA ALA A 161 10.91 -2.65 -0.12
C ALA A 161 11.37 -1.22 0.18
N VAL A 162 10.47 -0.28 0.33
CA VAL A 162 10.75 1.11 0.71
C VAL A 162 10.62 1.36 2.20
N GLU A 163 10.34 0.32 2.98
CA GLU A 163 10.17 0.34 4.45
C GLU A 163 9.14 1.42 4.88
N PRO A 164 7.87 1.29 4.46
CA PRO A 164 6.84 2.25 4.81
C PRO A 164 6.54 2.21 6.31
N GLU A 165 5.94 3.25 6.85
CA GLU A 165 5.45 3.31 8.24
C GLU A 165 4.00 2.80 8.34
N VAL A 166 3.24 2.96 7.26
CA VAL A 166 1.85 2.50 7.12
C VAL A 166 1.69 1.72 5.83
N LEU A 167 0.98 0.60 5.88
CA LEU A 167 0.63 -0.18 4.71
C LEU A 167 -0.89 -0.20 4.52
N LEU A 168 -1.37 0.47 3.50
CA LEU A 168 -2.77 0.46 3.08
C LEU A 168 -3.02 -0.76 2.19
N MET A 169 -4.10 -1.49 2.46
CA MET A 169 -4.52 -2.64 1.67
C MET A 169 -5.98 -2.47 1.24
N ASP A 170 -6.21 -2.29 -0.06
CA ASP A 170 -7.55 -2.14 -0.62
C ASP A 170 -8.05 -3.52 -1.09
N GLU A 171 -8.85 -4.19 -0.27
CA GLU A 171 -9.43 -5.53 -0.53
C GLU A 171 -8.41 -6.54 -1.14
N PRO A 172 -7.24 -6.77 -0.53
CA PRO A 172 -6.10 -7.47 -1.15
C PRO A 172 -6.36 -8.94 -1.48
N THR A 173 -7.47 -9.51 -1.01
CA THR A 173 -7.83 -10.92 -1.16
C THR A 173 -9.05 -11.16 -2.05
N SER A 174 -9.76 -10.11 -2.47
CA SER A 174 -11.08 -10.21 -3.12
C SER A 174 -11.09 -10.97 -4.46
N ALA A 175 -9.95 -11.08 -5.14
CA ALA A 175 -9.83 -11.75 -6.45
C ALA A 175 -8.98 -13.04 -6.36
N LEU A 176 -8.76 -13.59 -5.17
CA LEU A 176 -7.85 -14.70 -4.94
C LEU A 176 -8.60 -15.98 -4.54
N ASP A 177 -7.94 -17.11 -4.79
CA ASP A 177 -8.38 -18.41 -4.28
C ASP A 177 -8.22 -18.50 -2.75
N PRO A 178 -8.94 -19.43 -2.08
CA PRO A 178 -8.92 -19.53 -0.61
C PRO A 178 -7.52 -19.74 -0.01
N ILE A 179 -6.64 -20.49 -0.68
CA ILE A 179 -5.28 -20.76 -0.20
C ILE A 179 -4.45 -19.48 -0.25
N SER A 180 -4.53 -18.73 -1.34
CA SER A 180 -3.86 -17.43 -1.49
C SER A 180 -4.41 -16.39 -0.52
N THR A 181 -5.72 -16.41 -0.25
CA THR A 181 -6.37 -15.55 0.74
C THR A 181 -5.80 -15.78 2.13
N SER A 182 -5.80 -17.05 2.62
CA SER A 182 -5.23 -17.40 3.93
C SER A 182 -3.79 -16.94 4.08
N LYS A 183 -2.95 -17.13 3.05
CA LYS A 183 -1.55 -16.68 3.08
C LYS A 183 -1.41 -15.16 3.25
N ILE A 184 -2.31 -14.37 2.67
CA ILE A 184 -2.29 -12.90 2.81
C ILE A 184 -2.82 -12.47 4.18
N GLU A 185 -3.84 -13.15 4.72
CA GLU A 185 -4.35 -12.89 6.06
C GLU A 185 -3.29 -13.18 7.14
N ASP A 186 -2.63 -14.34 7.06
CA ASP A 186 -1.51 -14.69 7.94
C ASP A 186 -0.38 -13.66 7.84
N LEU A 187 -0.04 -13.27 6.61
CA LEU A 187 0.95 -12.24 6.34
C LEU A 187 0.59 -10.89 6.98
N ALA A 188 -0.68 -10.46 6.90
CA ALA A 188 -1.12 -9.22 7.51
C ALA A 188 -0.94 -9.25 9.04
N MET A 189 -1.22 -10.39 9.69
CA MET A 189 -1.01 -10.58 11.12
C MET A 189 0.49 -10.53 11.52
N GLU A 190 1.38 -11.02 10.67
CA GLU A 190 2.83 -10.90 10.88
C GLU A 190 3.30 -9.45 10.70
N LEU A 191 2.82 -8.77 9.68
CA LEU A 191 3.18 -7.40 9.37
C LEU A 191 2.75 -6.40 10.46
N LYS A 192 1.63 -6.67 11.15
CA LYS A 192 1.18 -5.87 12.31
C LYS A 192 2.27 -5.62 13.35
N LYS A 193 3.18 -6.58 13.55
CA LYS A 193 4.25 -6.47 14.54
C LYS A 193 5.28 -5.39 14.19
N LYS A 194 5.25 -4.90 12.95
CA LYS A 194 6.29 -4.02 12.42
C LYS A 194 5.75 -2.72 11.79
N TYR A 195 4.52 -2.77 11.30
CA TYR A 195 3.89 -1.67 10.56
C TYR A 195 2.59 -1.24 11.20
#